data_b53b63656ad1be30cd3a616d88d7edb0
#
_entry.id   b53b63656ad1be30cd3a616d88d7edb0
#
_cell.length_a   1.000
_cell.length_b   1.000
_cell.length_c   1.000
_cell.angle_alpha   90.00
_cell.angle_beta   90.00
_cell.angle_gamma   90.00
#
_symmetry.space_group_name_H-M   'P 1'
#
loop_
_entity.id
_entity.type
_entity.pdbx_description
1 polymer ?
#
loop_
_entity_poly.entity_id
_entity_poly.type
_entity_poly.pdbx_seq_one_letter_code
_entity_poly.pdbx_strand_id
1 'polypeptide(L)'
;MKPASVIKLFTMAATYDSIKHGKIKKDSTVSCLLTNMITVSDNESFNELVRRNSSYRSFTNGCSVINNYLKKAGCTKTGCHSSLHPSASSFSWDGQTNMASAKDAGLILEKIYKGECVSAKYSKEMLNLLLHQTRRWKIPSGLPAGTKCANKTGENDSCQNDVAIVYGRKTTYIVCIFSQTYESSGVNGIRALSSKIYTALN
;
A
#
# COMPACT_ATOMS: atom_id res chain seq x y z
N MET A 1 11.00 6.87 4.85
CA MET A 1 10.73 6.11 6.10
C MET A 1 10.58 4.63 5.76
N LYS A 2 10.75 3.73 6.72
CA LYS A 2 10.45 2.28 6.53
C LYS A 2 8.95 2.09 6.36
N PRO A 3 8.46 1.57 5.22
CA PRO A 3 7.03 1.41 4.97
C PRO A 3 6.43 0.14 5.58
N ALA A 4 7.26 -0.85 5.88
CA ALA A 4 6.79 -2.22 6.08
C ALA A 4 5.81 -2.60 4.96
N SER A 5 4.64 -3.16 5.29
CA SER A 5 3.66 -3.59 4.27
C SER A 5 2.92 -2.46 3.53
N VAL A 6 3.13 -1.17 3.86
CA VAL A 6 2.59 -0.08 3.02
C VAL A 6 3.20 -0.06 1.63
N ILE A 7 4.41 -0.63 1.42
CA ILE A 7 5.00 -0.78 0.08
C ILE A 7 4.06 -1.54 -0.90
N LYS A 8 3.17 -2.39 -0.38
CA LYS A 8 2.22 -3.17 -1.17
C LYS A 8 1.18 -2.31 -1.89
N LEU A 9 0.84 -1.12 -1.35
CA LEU A 9 0.00 -0.14 -2.05
C LEU A 9 0.64 0.28 -3.39
N PHE A 10 1.92 0.56 -3.37
CA PHE A 10 2.68 1.00 -4.54
C PHE A 10 2.91 -0.14 -5.55
N THR A 11 3.20 -1.33 -5.04
CA THR A 11 3.33 -2.54 -5.87
C THR A 11 2.00 -2.90 -6.53
N MET A 12 0.87 -2.74 -5.84
CA MET A 12 -0.46 -2.92 -6.42
C MET A 12 -0.67 -1.98 -7.61
N ALA A 13 -0.39 -0.68 -7.46
CA ALA A 13 -0.55 0.30 -8.53
C ALA A 13 0.34 -0.03 -9.76
N ALA A 14 1.61 -0.37 -9.53
CA ALA A 14 2.53 -0.76 -10.59
C ALA A 14 2.12 -2.07 -11.29
N THR A 15 1.58 -3.03 -10.53
CA THR A 15 1.07 -4.29 -11.10
C THR A 15 -0.14 -4.04 -11.99
N TYR A 16 -1.06 -3.17 -11.59
CA TYR A 16 -2.18 -2.79 -12.47
C TYR A 16 -1.73 -2.03 -13.72
N ASP A 17 -0.67 -1.23 -13.63
CA ASP A 17 -0.06 -0.60 -14.80
C ASP A 17 0.51 -1.65 -15.76
N SER A 18 1.22 -2.64 -15.24
CA SER A 18 1.74 -3.77 -16.03
C SER A 18 0.61 -4.60 -16.67
N ILE A 19 -0.51 -4.78 -15.97
CA ILE A 19 -1.71 -5.43 -16.51
C ILE A 19 -2.31 -4.60 -17.65
N LYS A 20 -2.47 -3.28 -17.46
CA LYS A 20 -3.01 -2.37 -18.48
C LYS A 20 -2.20 -2.42 -19.78
N HIS A 21 -0.89 -2.54 -19.68
CA HIS A 21 0.02 -2.59 -20.81
C HIS A 21 0.27 -4.01 -21.36
N GLY A 22 -0.51 -5.01 -20.91
CA GLY A 22 -0.41 -6.38 -21.40
C GLY A 22 0.87 -7.15 -20.97
N LYS A 23 1.66 -6.58 -20.05
CA LYS A 23 2.88 -7.23 -19.54
C LYS A 23 2.57 -8.34 -18.54
N ILE A 24 1.46 -8.24 -17.84
CA ILE A 24 0.92 -9.25 -16.93
C ILE A 24 -0.49 -9.59 -17.36
N LYS A 25 -0.75 -10.89 -17.60
CA LYS A 25 -2.12 -11.38 -17.81
C LYS A 25 -2.84 -11.39 -16.44
N LYS A 26 -3.96 -10.69 -16.34
CA LYS A 26 -4.81 -10.73 -15.14
C LYS A 26 -5.68 -11.98 -15.14
N ASP A 27 -5.12 -13.08 -14.74
CA ASP A 27 -5.82 -14.35 -14.51
C ASP A 27 -6.28 -14.50 -13.04
N SER A 28 -6.84 -15.66 -12.71
CA SER A 28 -7.29 -15.99 -11.34
C SER A 28 -6.13 -15.96 -10.33
N THR A 29 -4.94 -16.42 -10.74
CA THR A 29 -3.76 -16.42 -9.88
C THR A 29 -3.33 -15.00 -9.53
N VAL A 30 -3.20 -14.10 -10.53
CA VAL A 30 -2.82 -12.71 -10.30
C VAL A 30 -3.89 -11.98 -9.47
N SER A 31 -5.16 -12.28 -9.70
CA SER A 31 -6.28 -11.72 -8.92
C SER A 31 -6.21 -12.17 -7.45
N CYS A 32 -5.92 -13.44 -7.20
CA CYS A 32 -5.73 -13.99 -5.86
C CYS A 32 -4.52 -13.34 -5.15
N LEU A 33 -3.39 -13.23 -5.83
CA LEU A 33 -2.19 -12.58 -5.29
C LEU A 33 -2.45 -11.12 -4.91
N LEU A 34 -3.11 -10.35 -5.77
CA LEU A 34 -3.48 -8.95 -5.47
C LEU A 34 -4.41 -8.87 -4.25
N THR A 35 -5.40 -9.76 -4.17
CA THR A 35 -6.32 -9.83 -3.03
C THR A 35 -5.57 -10.14 -1.74
N ASN A 36 -4.79 -11.21 -1.70
CA ASN A 36 -4.06 -11.61 -0.49
C ASN A 36 -3.02 -10.56 -0.08
N MET A 37 -2.28 -10.00 -1.05
CA MET A 37 -1.30 -8.95 -0.78
C MET A 37 -1.93 -7.74 -0.06
N ILE A 38 -3.13 -7.33 -0.46
CA ILE A 38 -3.76 -6.12 0.09
C ILE A 38 -4.64 -6.44 1.29
N THR A 39 -5.54 -7.42 1.21
CA THR A 39 -6.57 -7.63 2.25
C THR A 39 -6.04 -8.25 3.52
N VAL A 40 -5.14 -9.23 3.43
CA VAL A 40 -4.51 -9.90 4.57
C VAL A 40 -3.03 -9.55 4.74
N SER A 41 -2.51 -8.70 3.83
CA SER A 41 -1.11 -8.27 3.86
C SER A 41 -0.10 -9.39 3.66
N ASP A 42 -0.42 -10.39 2.81
CA ASP A 42 0.46 -11.53 2.55
C ASP A 42 1.78 -11.11 1.89
N ASN A 43 2.90 -11.59 2.46
CA ASN A 43 4.24 -11.24 1.99
C ASN A 43 4.66 -12.02 0.75
N GLU A 44 4.23 -13.29 0.64
CA GLU A 44 4.57 -14.11 -0.51
C GLU A 44 3.86 -13.61 -1.77
N SER A 45 2.61 -13.20 -1.63
CA SER A 45 1.88 -12.55 -2.73
C SER A 45 2.59 -11.27 -3.20
N PHE A 46 3.16 -10.48 -2.28
CA PHE A 46 3.99 -9.33 -2.65
C PHE A 46 5.24 -9.76 -3.42
N ASN A 47 6.03 -10.68 -2.87
CA ASN A 47 7.27 -11.15 -3.49
C ASN A 47 7.01 -11.73 -4.88
N GLU A 48 5.94 -12.50 -5.03
CA GLU A 48 5.55 -13.10 -6.30
C GLU A 48 5.07 -12.04 -7.31
N LEU A 49 4.28 -11.06 -6.89
CA LEU A 49 3.86 -9.96 -7.77
C LEU A 49 5.04 -9.10 -8.22
N VAL A 50 6.03 -8.87 -7.36
CA VAL A 50 7.28 -8.21 -7.77
C VAL A 50 7.96 -9.01 -8.88
N ARG A 51 8.13 -10.34 -8.73
CA ARG A 51 8.71 -11.19 -9.78
C ARG A 51 7.88 -11.14 -11.07
N ARG A 52 6.56 -11.14 -10.98
CA ARG A 52 5.67 -11.10 -12.15
C ARG A 52 5.71 -9.77 -12.91
N ASN A 53 6.13 -8.68 -12.29
CA ASN A 53 6.39 -7.42 -12.98
C ASN A 53 7.60 -7.49 -13.93
N SER A 54 8.40 -8.54 -13.86
CA SER A 54 9.49 -8.84 -14.81
C SER A 54 9.13 -9.99 -15.76
N SER A 55 9.43 -9.83 -17.05
CA SER A 55 9.25 -10.89 -18.05
C SER A 55 10.07 -12.16 -17.73
N TYR A 56 11.18 -12.00 -17.03
CA TYR A 56 12.06 -13.09 -16.62
C TYR A 56 11.79 -13.62 -15.22
N ARG A 57 10.71 -13.18 -14.56
CA ARG A 57 10.40 -13.55 -13.18
C ARG A 57 11.52 -13.21 -12.19
N SER A 58 12.34 -12.24 -12.53
CA SER A 58 13.41 -11.72 -11.70
C SER A 58 12.89 -10.71 -10.68
N PHE A 59 13.18 -10.92 -9.41
CA PHE A 59 12.79 -9.97 -8.34
C PHE A 59 13.45 -8.60 -8.56
N THR A 60 14.74 -8.57 -8.88
CA THR A 60 15.52 -7.36 -9.16
C THR A 60 14.91 -6.54 -10.30
N ASN A 61 14.65 -7.21 -11.44
CA ASN A 61 14.02 -6.52 -12.57
C ASN A 61 12.59 -6.09 -12.26
N GLY A 62 11.85 -6.86 -11.45
CA GLY A 62 10.53 -6.49 -10.98
C GLY A 62 10.56 -5.22 -10.13
N CYS A 63 11.51 -5.08 -9.21
CA CYS A 63 11.73 -3.86 -8.46
C CYS A 63 12.01 -2.66 -9.40
N SER A 64 12.85 -2.86 -10.40
CA SER A 64 13.16 -1.80 -11.38
C SER A 64 11.91 -1.35 -12.17
N VAL A 65 11.05 -2.29 -12.59
CA VAL A 65 9.79 -1.97 -13.28
C VAL A 65 8.85 -1.18 -12.35
N ILE A 66 8.70 -1.62 -11.09
CA ILE A 66 7.89 -0.92 -10.09
C ILE A 66 8.44 0.49 -9.85
N ASN A 67 9.73 0.64 -9.62
CA ASN A 67 10.36 1.94 -9.37
C ASN A 67 10.22 2.90 -10.56
N ASN A 68 10.33 2.40 -11.79
CA ASN A 68 10.09 3.19 -12.99
C ASN A 68 8.64 3.70 -13.08
N TYR A 69 7.66 2.85 -12.72
CA TYR A 69 6.27 3.27 -12.63
C TYR A 69 6.09 4.35 -11.56
N LEU A 70 6.63 4.15 -10.36
CA LEU A 70 6.52 5.10 -9.25
C LEU A 70 7.09 6.47 -9.61
N LYS A 71 8.25 6.50 -10.24
CA LYS A 71 8.85 7.74 -10.75
C LYS A 71 7.93 8.47 -11.72
N LYS A 72 7.34 7.76 -12.70
CA LYS A 72 6.38 8.30 -13.66
C LYS A 72 5.08 8.77 -12.98
N ALA A 73 4.66 8.09 -11.91
CA ALA A 73 3.47 8.46 -11.14
C ALA A 73 3.69 9.68 -10.24
N GLY A 74 4.93 10.18 -10.11
CA GLY A 74 5.31 11.32 -9.28
C GLY A 74 5.76 10.96 -7.85
N CYS A 75 5.94 9.66 -7.55
CA CYS A 75 6.46 9.20 -6.27
C CYS A 75 7.98 9.28 -6.26
N THR A 76 8.54 10.31 -5.63
CA THR A 76 9.97 10.61 -5.68
C THR A 76 10.76 10.13 -4.45
N LYS A 77 10.07 9.69 -3.41
CA LYS A 77 10.64 9.25 -2.12
C LYS A 77 10.21 7.84 -1.72
N THR A 78 9.76 7.06 -2.72
CA THR A 78 9.30 5.68 -2.53
C THR A 78 10.03 4.78 -3.50
N GLY A 79 10.48 3.62 -2.99
CA GLY A 79 11.18 2.61 -3.79
C GLY A 79 10.98 1.21 -3.26
N CYS A 80 10.84 0.26 -4.19
CA CYS A 80 10.85 -1.17 -3.95
C CYS A 80 12.29 -1.68 -4.13
N HIS A 81 12.90 -2.22 -3.06
CA HIS A 81 14.29 -2.62 -3.03
C HIS A 81 14.51 -4.02 -2.48
N SER A 82 13.63 -4.49 -1.60
CA SER A 82 13.81 -5.75 -0.91
C SER A 82 12.52 -6.54 -0.82
N SER A 83 12.66 -7.86 -0.78
CA SER A 83 11.57 -8.80 -0.51
C SER A 83 11.08 -8.66 0.94
N LEU A 84 9.93 -9.24 1.23
CA LEU A 84 9.35 -9.28 2.55
C LEU A 84 9.43 -10.69 3.13
N HIS A 85 9.79 -10.75 4.45
CA HIS A 85 9.87 -11.99 5.22
C HIS A 85 8.49 -12.74 5.21
N PRO A 86 8.43 -14.12 5.28
CA PRO A 86 9.51 -15.01 5.73
C PRO A 86 10.29 -15.69 4.59
N SER A 87 9.82 -15.75 3.38
CA SER A 87 10.46 -16.61 2.36
C SER A 87 11.69 -16.03 1.74
N ALA A 88 11.90 -14.78 1.97
CA ALA A 88 13.13 -14.23 1.49
C ALA A 88 14.03 -13.94 2.66
N SER A 89 15.14 -14.53 2.69
CA SER A 89 16.30 -13.90 3.24
C SER A 89 16.36 -12.47 2.70
N SER A 90 15.61 -11.53 3.28
CA SER A 90 15.58 -10.08 3.03
C SER A 90 16.43 -9.64 1.83
N PHE A 91 16.15 -10.19 0.67
CA PHE A 91 16.97 -9.96 -0.51
C PHE A 91 16.83 -8.50 -0.91
N SER A 92 17.92 -7.77 -0.75
CA SER A 92 18.09 -6.44 -1.26
C SER A 92 19.08 -6.50 -2.43
N TRP A 93 18.63 -6.16 -3.61
CA TRP A 93 19.44 -6.25 -4.83
C TRP A 93 20.44 -5.09 -4.96
N ASP A 94 20.23 -4.01 -4.22
CA ASP A 94 21.03 -2.77 -4.27
C ASP A 94 21.54 -2.33 -2.89
N GLY A 95 21.46 -3.20 -1.88
CA GLY A 95 21.84 -2.89 -0.51
C GLY A 95 20.86 -1.99 0.23
N GLN A 96 19.75 -1.57 -0.39
CA GLN A 96 18.74 -0.71 0.21
C GLN A 96 17.53 -1.51 0.72
N THR A 97 16.82 -0.95 1.68
CA THR A 97 15.52 -1.46 2.13
C THR A 97 14.38 -0.70 1.45
N ASN A 98 13.20 -1.32 1.40
CA ASN A 98 12.01 -0.64 0.90
C ASN A 98 11.80 0.70 1.63
N MET A 99 11.48 1.73 0.87
CA MET A 99 11.23 3.08 1.39
C MET A 99 9.90 3.64 0.90
N ALA A 100 9.25 4.45 1.72
CA ALA A 100 8.09 5.24 1.30
C ALA A 100 8.00 6.56 2.07
N SER A 101 7.22 7.49 1.50
CA SER A 101 6.83 8.72 2.17
C SER A 101 5.32 8.82 2.31
N ALA A 102 4.86 9.54 3.34
CA ALA A 102 3.44 9.82 3.53
C ALA A 102 2.86 10.61 2.34
N LYS A 103 3.65 11.52 1.76
CA LYS A 103 3.27 12.29 0.57
C LYS A 103 3.01 11.38 -0.62
N ASP A 104 3.90 10.45 -0.91
CA ASP A 104 3.75 9.55 -2.07
C ASP A 104 2.59 8.58 -1.86
N ALA A 105 2.37 8.10 -0.61
CA ALA A 105 1.22 7.27 -0.29
C ALA A 105 -0.11 8.05 -0.49
N GLY A 106 -0.16 9.30 -0.04
CA GLY A 106 -1.29 10.19 -0.27
C GLY A 106 -1.56 10.41 -1.75
N LEU A 107 -0.53 10.63 -2.55
CA LEU A 107 -0.64 10.80 -4.00
C LEU A 107 -1.26 9.57 -4.70
N ILE A 108 -0.82 8.36 -4.34
CA ILE A 108 -1.39 7.13 -4.92
C ILE A 108 -2.84 6.95 -4.48
N LEU A 109 -3.16 7.16 -3.19
CA LEU A 109 -4.53 7.07 -2.68
C LEU A 109 -5.45 8.11 -3.32
N GLU A 110 -4.97 9.34 -3.52
CA GLU A 110 -5.72 10.39 -4.21
C GLU A 110 -6.05 9.99 -5.67
N LYS A 111 -5.06 9.51 -6.41
CA LYS A 111 -5.27 9.00 -7.77
C LYS A 111 -6.26 7.83 -7.80
N ILE A 112 -6.20 6.91 -6.82
CA ILE A 112 -7.17 5.81 -6.69
C ILE A 112 -8.57 6.38 -6.43
N TYR A 113 -8.72 7.32 -5.50
CA TYR A 113 -9.99 7.94 -5.16
C TYR A 113 -10.61 8.67 -6.35
N LYS A 114 -9.81 9.43 -7.10
CA LYS A 114 -10.25 10.19 -8.29
C LYS A 114 -10.48 9.33 -9.53
N GLY A 115 -10.15 8.04 -9.51
CA GLY A 115 -10.26 7.19 -10.70
C GLY A 115 -9.12 7.36 -11.70
N GLU A 116 -8.03 7.98 -11.30
CA GLU A 116 -6.89 8.37 -12.16
C GLU A 116 -5.67 7.44 -12.00
N CYS A 117 -5.68 6.53 -11.04
CA CYS A 117 -4.59 5.58 -10.86
C CYS A 117 -4.68 4.49 -11.93
N VAL A 118 -3.78 4.54 -12.93
CA VAL A 118 -3.73 3.64 -14.09
C VAL A 118 -4.93 3.82 -15.03
N SER A 119 -6.15 3.65 -14.55
CA SER A 119 -7.42 3.92 -15.25
C SER A 119 -8.58 3.94 -14.25
N ALA A 120 -9.74 4.45 -14.64
CA ALA A 120 -10.95 4.46 -13.81
C ALA A 120 -11.36 3.03 -13.38
N LYS A 121 -11.31 2.06 -14.30
CA LYS A 121 -11.56 0.64 -14.01
C LYS A 121 -10.62 0.11 -12.93
N TYR A 122 -9.32 0.29 -13.10
CA TYR A 122 -8.33 -0.27 -12.17
C TYR A 122 -8.28 0.49 -10.84
N SER A 123 -8.55 1.79 -10.84
CA SER A 123 -8.73 2.56 -9.60
C SER A 123 -9.89 2.01 -8.76
N LYS A 124 -11.02 1.68 -9.39
CA LYS A 124 -12.17 1.05 -8.72
C LYS A 124 -11.81 -0.31 -8.13
N GLU A 125 -11.05 -1.13 -8.85
CA GLU A 125 -10.59 -2.44 -8.36
C GLU A 125 -9.62 -2.27 -7.18
N MET A 126 -8.64 -1.37 -7.28
CA MET A 126 -7.71 -1.05 -6.18
C MET A 126 -8.42 -0.53 -4.93
N LEU A 127 -9.38 0.38 -5.12
CA LEU A 127 -10.20 0.89 -4.03
C LEU A 127 -10.98 -0.23 -3.33
N ASN A 128 -11.55 -1.14 -4.13
CA ASN A 128 -12.28 -2.29 -3.58
C ASN A 128 -11.36 -3.19 -2.74
N LEU A 129 -10.15 -3.47 -3.17
CA LEU A 129 -9.17 -4.24 -2.40
C LEU A 129 -8.85 -3.55 -1.06
N LEU A 130 -8.62 -2.24 -1.06
CA LEU A 130 -8.34 -1.46 0.14
C LEU A 130 -9.53 -1.41 1.12
N LEU A 131 -10.76 -1.40 0.60
CA LEU A 131 -11.99 -1.47 1.41
C LEU A 131 -12.16 -2.82 2.11
N HIS A 132 -11.62 -3.90 1.54
CA HIS A 132 -11.68 -5.25 2.11
C HIS A 132 -10.46 -5.59 2.98
N GLN A 133 -9.64 -4.59 3.36
CA GLN A 133 -8.55 -4.78 4.32
C GLN A 133 -9.09 -5.33 5.64
N THR A 134 -8.53 -6.46 6.10
CA THR A 134 -8.93 -7.11 7.35
C THR A 134 -8.21 -6.54 8.58
N ARG A 135 -7.05 -5.92 8.39
CA ARG A 135 -6.26 -5.31 9.46
C ARG A 135 -6.76 -3.91 9.77
N ARG A 136 -7.67 -3.79 10.74
CA ARG A 136 -8.43 -2.55 11.00
C ARG A 136 -8.14 -1.89 12.36
N TRP A 137 -7.09 -2.31 13.06
CA TRP A 137 -6.83 -1.88 14.44
C TRP A 137 -6.05 -0.57 14.59
N LYS A 138 -5.74 0.14 13.50
CA LYS A 138 -5.05 1.45 13.52
C LYS A 138 -6.02 2.58 13.12
N ILE A 139 -5.86 3.20 11.97
CA ILE A 139 -6.76 4.30 11.51
C ILE A 139 -8.24 3.92 11.67
N PRO A 140 -8.72 2.77 11.17
CA PRO A 140 -10.14 2.44 11.29
C PRO A 140 -10.66 2.34 12.73
N SER A 141 -9.83 1.90 13.68
CA SER A 141 -10.20 1.80 15.10
C SER A 141 -10.27 3.16 15.82
N GLY A 142 -9.75 4.22 15.23
CA GLY A 142 -9.87 5.59 15.75
C GLY A 142 -11.10 6.34 15.19
N LEU A 143 -11.87 5.71 14.31
CA LEU A 143 -13.04 6.32 13.65
C LEU A 143 -14.33 5.89 14.34
N PRO A 144 -15.43 6.68 14.23
CA PRO A 144 -16.74 6.24 14.67
C PRO A 144 -17.16 4.93 14.01
N ALA A 145 -17.92 4.12 14.73
CA ALA A 145 -18.43 2.84 14.24
C ALA A 145 -19.15 3.00 12.89
N GLY A 146 -18.95 2.07 11.97
CA GLY A 146 -19.57 2.10 10.65
C GLY A 146 -18.89 3.04 9.65
N THR A 147 -17.89 3.83 10.03
CA THR A 147 -17.16 4.70 9.09
C THR A 147 -16.47 3.86 8.03
N LYS A 148 -16.82 4.08 6.75
CA LYS A 148 -16.18 3.43 5.62
C LYS A 148 -14.75 3.94 5.49
N CYS A 149 -13.79 3.01 5.42
CA CYS A 149 -12.37 3.33 5.38
C CYS A 149 -11.65 2.30 4.52
N ALA A 150 -10.98 2.77 3.49
CA ALA A 150 -10.11 1.99 2.61
C ALA A 150 -8.66 2.18 3.06
N ASN A 151 -8.02 1.16 3.63
CA ASN A 151 -6.71 1.33 4.23
C ASN A 151 -5.68 0.26 3.85
N LYS A 152 -4.42 0.57 4.06
CA LYS A 152 -3.30 -0.38 4.03
C LYS A 152 -2.38 -0.14 5.20
N THR A 153 -2.24 -1.16 6.06
CA THR A 153 -1.33 -1.15 7.19
C THR A 153 0.10 -1.56 6.79
N GLY A 154 1.06 -1.16 7.62
CA GLY A 154 2.42 -1.66 7.58
C GLY A 154 2.99 -1.67 8.99
N GLU A 155 3.52 -2.81 9.41
CA GLU A 155 4.08 -3.01 10.74
C GLU A 155 5.28 -3.94 10.75
N ASN A 156 6.21 -3.66 11.64
CA ASN A 156 7.26 -4.54 12.13
C ASN A 156 7.69 -4.05 13.52
N ASP A 157 8.73 -4.65 14.09
CA ASP A 157 9.21 -4.35 15.44
C ASP A 157 9.65 -2.88 15.64
N SER A 158 9.93 -2.15 14.57
CA SER A 158 10.47 -0.78 14.62
C SER A 158 9.57 0.28 13.98
N CYS A 159 8.44 -0.09 13.42
CA CYS A 159 7.52 0.89 12.81
C CYS A 159 6.07 0.41 12.80
N GLN A 160 5.17 1.39 12.95
CA GLN A 160 3.73 1.23 12.82
C GLN A 160 3.22 2.25 11.81
N ASN A 161 2.64 1.79 10.72
CA ASN A 161 2.16 2.65 9.66
C ASN A 161 0.71 2.29 9.30
N ASP A 162 -0.06 3.28 8.87
CA ASP A 162 -1.35 3.07 8.21
C ASP A 162 -1.64 4.23 7.27
N VAL A 163 -2.21 3.94 6.11
CA VAL A 163 -2.58 4.93 5.09
C VAL A 163 -3.99 4.63 4.61
N ALA A 164 -4.84 5.65 4.52
CA ALA A 164 -6.26 5.43 4.31
C ALA A 164 -6.97 6.55 3.54
N ILE A 165 -8.03 6.16 2.82
CA ILE A 165 -9.11 7.02 2.37
C ILE A 165 -10.26 6.83 3.37
N VAL A 166 -10.64 7.88 4.07
CA VAL A 166 -11.70 7.88 5.08
C VAL A 166 -12.93 8.61 4.53
N TYR A 167 -14.07 7.93 4.52
CA TYR A 167 -15.34 8.51 4.08
C TYR A 167 -16.09 9.04 5.32
N GLY A 168 -15.76 10.25 5.73
CA GLY A 168 -16.41 10.90 6.85
C GLY A 168 -17.81 11.40 6.50
N ARG A 169 -18.55 11.90 7.50
CA ARG A 169 -19.93 12.39 7.32
C ARG A 169 -20.01 13.65 6.48
N LYS A 170 -19.09 14.60 6.70
CA LYS A 170 -19.03 15.88 5.97
C LYS A 170 -17.97 15.86 4.87
N THR A 171 -16.85 15.18 5.14
CA THR A 171 -15.69 15.25 4.26
C THR A 171 -15.08 13.87 4.06
N THR A 172 -14.79 13.52 2.80
CA THR A 172 -13.87 12.40 2.48
C THR A 172 -12.45 12.95 2.45
N TYR A 173 -11.53 12.28 3.15
CA TYR A 173 -10.15 12.72 3.24
C TYR A 173 -9.16 11.56 3.17
N ILE A 174 -7.92 11.88 2.88
CA ILE A 174 -6.80 10.93 2.88
C ILE A 174 -5.92 11.24 4.08
N VAL A 175 -5.56 10.21 4.82
CA VAL A 175 -4.64 10.29 5.94
C VAL A 175 -3.56 9.22 5.81
N CYS A 176 -2.30 9.64 5.94
CA CYS A 176 -1.14 8.77 5.85
C CYS A 176 -0.25 8.99 7.07
N ILE A 177 -0.17 7.99 7.94
CA ILE A 177 0.59 8.05 9.19
C ILE A 177 1.72 7.02 9.14
N PHE A 178 2.95 7.51 9.29
CA PHE A 178 4.15 6.70 9.41
C PHE A 178 4.79 6.98 10.76
N SER A 179 4.95 5.94 11.56
CA SER A 179 5.51 6.01 12.91
C SER A 179 6.70 5.08 13.05
N GLN A 180 7.81 5.59 13.52
CA GLN A 180 9.03 4.82 13.82
C GLN A 180 9.07 4.52 15.32
N THR A 181 7.99 3.96 15.85
CA THR A 181 7.84 3.64 17.29
C THR A 181 7.49 2.17 17.50
N TYR A 182 7.68 1.69 18.75
CA TYR A 182 7.29 0.35 19.15
C TYR A 182 5.77 0.13 19.04
N GLU A 183 5.38 -1.13 18.91
CA GLU A 183 4.07 -1.60 18.53
C GLU A 183 2.90 -0.91 19.24
N SER A 184 2.84 -0.97 20.57
CA SER A 184 1.69 -0.45 21.33
C SER A 184 1.58 1.07 21.27
N SER A 185 2.66 1.80 21.47
CA SER A 185 2.65 3.27 21.44
C SER A 185 2.37 3.81 20.05
N GLY A 186 2.92 3.19 19.00
CA GLY A 186 2.65 3.56 17.61
C GLY A 186 1.19 3.32 17.22
N VAL A 187 0.62 2.18 17.58
CA VAL A 187 -0.79 1.85 17.31
C VAL A 187 -1.73 2.83 18.03
N ASN A 188 -1.50 3.09 19.33
CA ASN A 188 -2.32 4.00 20.12
C ASN A 188 -2.21 5.44 19.61
N GLY A 189 -1.01 5.89 19.22
CA GLY A 189 -0.82 7.20 18.58
C GLY A 189 -1.59 7.36 17.28
N ILE A 190 -1.58 6.34 16.42
CA ILE A 190 -2.32 6.34 15.15
C ILE A 190 -3.84 6.42 15.42
N ARG A 191 -4.36 5.63 16.37
CA ARG A 191 -5.79 5.67 16.76
C ARG A 191 -6.20 7.05 17.27
N ALA A 192 -5.44 7.59 18.20
CA ALA A 192 -5.72 8.91 18.77
C ALA A 192 -5.68 10.02 17.71
N LEU A 193 -4.69 10.00 16.83
CA LEU A 193 -4.59 10.98 15.75
C LEU A 193 -5.73 10.82 14.75
N SER A 194 -6.10 9.58 14.38
CA SER A 194 -7.25 9.31 13.50
C SER A 194 -8.55 9.89 14.06
N SER A 195 -8.81 9.68 15.36
CA SER A 195 -10.00 10.24 16.04
C SER A 195 -10.00 11.77 16.02
N LYS A 196 -8.87 12.39 16.36
CA LYS A 196 -8.75 13.87 16.36
C LYS A 196 -8.96 14.46 14.96
N ILE A 197 -8.36 13.88 13.93
CA ILE A 197 -8.52 14.31 12.53
C ILE A 197 -9.99 14.17 12.11
N TYR A 198 -10.63 13.03 12.43
CA TYR A 198 -12.04 12.82 12.10
C TYR A 198 -12.92 13.92 12.73
N THR A 199 -12.74 14.17 14.03
CA THR A 199 -13.53 15.21 14.75
C THR A 199 -13.29 16.61 14.16
N ALA A 200 -12.07 16.93 13.76
CA ALA A 200 -11.75 18.24 13.19
C ALA A 200 -12.35 18.46 11.78
N LEU A 201 -12.57 17.38 11.02
CA LEU A 201 -13.03 17.46 9.62
C LEU A 201 -14.53 17.16 9.46
N ASN A 202 -15.17 16.58 10.46
CA ASN A 202 -16.54 16.06 10.40
C ASN A 202 -17.41 16.48 11.60
#